data_fccd702bd130ae3a26a8aa2df0c8bfe2
#
_entry.id   fccd702bd130ae3a26a8aa2df0c8bfe2
#
_cell.length_a   1.000
_cell.length_b   1.000
_cell.length_c   1.000
_cell.angle_alpha   90.00
_cell.angle_beta   90.00
_cell.angle_gamma   90.00
#
_symmetry.space_group_name_H-M   'P 1'
#
loop_
_entity.id
_entity.type
_entity.pdbx_description
1 polymer ?
#
loop_
_entity_poly.entity_id
_entity_poly.type
_entity_poly.pdbx_seq_one_letter_code
_entity_poly.pdbx_strand_id
1 'polypeptide(L)'
;VYASFDNSIKTPFSRGHHLNDIPDSIDVVSLIYPDGLAEFEQKEIENIRTNKATQIVYTISYDTIEEEYNQMVKTNQEADKDYVIPDFIPYLENAVKEALKPASVYNYDGLIIGYVGKSPSHMMEEEKNELLSIQNTFFNPIKTWMEQHKDKTFTLEGKPQNLVDKTILESFKHIILNTSNVTTVTELSYNAEMAIMEEG
;
A
#
# COMPACT_ATOMS: atom_id res chain seq x y z
N VAL A 1 9.01 -14.61 4.23
CA VAL A 1 7.60 -14.56 4.68
C VAL A 1 7.24 -13.12 5.06
N TYR A 2 6.03 -12.67 4.64
CA TYR A 2 5.46 -11.37 5.00
C TYR A 2 4.51 -11.52 6.19
N ALA A 3 4.54 -10.58 7.13
CA ALA A 3 3.62 -10.50 8.25
C ALA A 3 3.17 -9.06 8.51
N SER A 4 1.92 -8.88 8.93
CA SER A 4 1.44 -7.58 9.44
C SER A 4 1.59 -7.55 10.95
N PHE A 5 1.96 -6.39 11.48
CA PHE A 5 2.09 -6.17 12.92
C PHE A 5 1.23 -4.98 13.35
N ASP A 6 0.31 -5.25 14.27
CA ASP A 6 -0.50 -4.21 14.90
C ASP A 6 0.28 -3.52 16.03
N ASN A 7 0.75 -2.34 15.74
CA ASN A 7 1.48 -1.49 16.67
C ASN A 7 0.62 -0.36 17.27
N SER A 8 -0.70 -0.58 17.40
CA SER A 8 -1.62 0.39 18.03
C SER A 8 -1.34 0.59 19.51
N ILE A 9 -0.80 -0.43 20.19
CA ILE A 9 -0.53 -0.40 21.63
C ILE A 9 0.81 0.30 21.89
N LYS A 10 0.76 1.53 22.40
CA LYS A 10 1.95 2.34 22.70
C LYS A 10 2.49 2.14 24.15
N THR A 11 1.80 1.38 24.96
CA THR A 11 2.22 0.94 26.30
C THR A 11 2.11 -0.59 26.38
N PRO A 12 3.09 -1.33 25.84
CA PRO A 12 3.00 -2.78 25.71
C PRO A 12 2.96 -3.45 27.09
N PHE A 13 2.07 -4.44 27.23
CA PHE A 13 1.88 -5.21 28.46
C PHE A 13 1.95 -6.73 28.22
N SER A 14 2.18 -7.15 26.97
CA SER A 14 2.34 -8.56 26.60
C SER A 14 3.41 -8.72 25.51
N ARG A 15 3.93 -9.94 25.38
CA ARG A 15 4.95 -10.28 24.34
C ARG A 15 4.45 -9.98 22.92
N GLY A 16 3.19 -10.22 22.62
CA GLY A 16 2.62 -9.95 21.30
C GLY A 16 2.59 -8.47 20.89
N HIS A 17 2.89 -7.55 21.81
CA HIS A 17 2.99 -6.12 21.53
C HIS A 17 4.42 -5.65 21.22
N HIS A 18 5.39 -6.58 21.18
CA HIS A 18 6.78 -6.31 20.94
C HIS A 18 7.27 -6.87 19.61
N LEU A 19 7.83 -6.02 18.77
CA LEU A 19 8.47 -6.42 17.53
C LEU A 19 9.63 -7.41 17.75
N ASN A 20 10.33 -7.29 18.86
CA ASN A 20 11.42 -8.18 19.23
C ASN A 20 11.02 -9.67 19.35
N ASP A 21 9.74 -9.94 19.64
CA ASP A 21 9.22 -11.28 19.83
C ASP A 21 8.72 -11.93 18.52
N ILE A 22 8.88 -11.27 17.37
CA ILE A 22 8.56 -11.82 16.04
C ILE A 22 9.48 -13.03 15.77
N PRO A 23 8.93 -14.14 15.21
CA PRO A 23 9.74 -15.29 14.79
C PRO A 23 10.82 -14.92 13.78
N ASP A 24 11.99 -15.53 13.89
CA ASP A 24 13.15 -15.30 13.00
C ASP A 24 12.89 -15.74 11.53
N SER A 25 11.82 -16.49 11.29
CA SER A 25 11.39 -16.91 9.95
C SER A 25 10.62 -15.83 9.16
N ILE A 26 10.39 -14.65 9.76
CA ILE A 26 9.70 -13.54 9.10
C ILE A 26 10.74 -12.63 8.44
N ASP A 27 10.68 -12.51 7.11
CA ASP A 27 11.59 -11.69 6.33
C ASP A 27 11.15 -10.23 6.27
N VAL A 28 9.85 -9.98 6.23
CA VAL A 28 9.26 -8.64 6.07
C VAL A 28 8.09 -8.46 7.03
N VAL A 29 8.12 -7.38 7.80
CA VAL A 29 7.03 -6.97 8.70
C VAL A 29 6.46 -5.64 8.24
N SER A 30 5.15 -5.61 7.99
CA SER A 30 4.40 -4.39 7.69
C SER A 30 3.73 -3.86 8.94
N LEU A 31 4.08 -2.64 9.34
CA LEU A 31 3.42 -1.96 10.45
C LEU A 31 2.08 -1.39 10.00
N ILE A 32 1.03 -1.62 10.80
CA ILE A 32 -0.32 -1.09 10.52
C ILE A 32 -0.37 0.42 10.78
N TYR A 33 0.35 0.90 11.80
CA TYR A 33 0.42 2.32 12.16
C TYR A 33 1.84 2.84 11.94
N PRO A 34 2.17 3.28 10.71
CA PRO A 34 3.55 3.61 10.32
C PRO A 34 4.06 4.94 10.87
N ASP A 35 3.17 5.83 11.29
CA ASP A 35 3.51 7.14 11.83
C ASP A 35 3.39 7.16 13.37
N GLY A 36 3.93 8.19 14.00
CA GLY A 36 3.89 8.35 15.46
C GLY A 36 4.56 7.21 16.23
N LEU A 37 5.65 6.66 15.69
CA LEU A 37 6.39 5.57 16.35
C LEU A 37 6.97 6.03 17.68
N ALA A 38 6.66 5.31 18.76
CA ALA A 38 7.22 5.54 20.07
C ALA A 38 8.73 5.17 20.12
N GLU A 39 9.46 5.71 21.07
CA GLU A 39 10.90 5.47 21.19
C GLU A 39 11.24 3.97 21.34
N PHE A 40 10.41 3.21 22.07
CA PHE A 40 10.63 1.77 22.23
C PHE A 40 10.44 1.01 20.90
N GLU A 41 9.45 1.41 20.07
CA GLU A 41 9.22 0.81 18.75
C GLU A 41 10.41 1.04 17.82
N GLN A 42 10.96 2.26 17.79
CA GLN A 42 12.14 2.59 17.00
C GLN A 42 13.36 1.77 17.44
N LYS A 43 13.57 1.58 18.74
CA LYS A 43 14.65 0.72 19.29
C LYS A 43 14.45 -0.74 18.90
N GLU A 44 13.23 -1.25 18.95
CA GLU A 44 12.93 -2.62 18.54
C GLU A 44 13.14 -2.83 17.05
N ILE A 45 12.77 -1.87 16.21
CA ILE A 45 13.03 -1.89 14.77
C ILE A 45 14.53 -2.03 14.48
N GLU A 46 15.37 -1.21 15.10
CA GLU A 46 16.82 -1.29 14.95
C GLU A 46 17.38 -2.63 15.41
N ASN A 47 16.86 -3.16 16.50
CA ASN A 47 17.28 -4.46 17.03
C ASN A 47 16.93 -5.61 16.07
N ILE A 48 15.73 -5.58 15.47
CA ILE A 48 15.31 -6.62 14.52
C ILE A 48 16.14 -6.56 13.24
N ARG A 49 16.37 -5.37 12.71
CA ARG A 49 17.23 -5.16 11.53
C ARG A 49 18.62 -5.74 11.75
N THR A 50 19.21 -5.49 12.92
CA THR A 50 20.55 -5.92 13.24
C THR A 50 20.66 -7.42 13.49
N ASN A 51 19.70 -8.00 14.21
CA ASN A 51 19.81 -9.36 14.72
C ASN A 51 19.05 -10.41 13.89
N LYS A 52 18.00 -10.01 13.15
CA LYS A 52 17.14 -10.94 12.41
C LYS A 52 17.14 -10.70 10.90
N ALA A 53 17.76 -9.62 10.43
CA ALA A 53 17.72 -9.17 9.03
C ALA A 53 16.28 -8.99 8.47
N THR A 54 15.31 -8.79 9.35
CA THR A 54 13.91 -8.57 8.99
C THR A 54 13.72 -7.14 8.51
N GLN A 55 13.09 -6.98 7.35
CA GLN A 55 12.75 -5.66 6.81
C GLN A 55 11.46 -5.15 7.45
N ILE A 56 11.44 -3.86 7.78
CA ILE A 56 10.27 -3.17 8.32
C ILE A 56 9.73 -2.22 7.26
N VAL A 57 8.48 -2.45 6.89
CA VAL A 57 7.78 -1.73 5.83
C VAL A 57 6.39 -1.29 6.32
N TYR A 58 5.67 -0.54 5.50
CA TYR A 58 4.23 -0.31 5.68
C TYR A 58 3.53 -0.20 4.33
N THR A 59 2.20 -0.21 4.36
CA THR A 59 1.37 -0.22 3.16
C THR A 59 0.81 1.17 2.88
N ILE A 60 0.88 1.61 1.62
CA ILE A 60 0.12 2.72 1.07
C ILE A 60 -0.88 2.14 0.09
N SER A 61 -2.17 2.18 0.44
CA SER A 61 -3.25 1.57 -0.34
C SER A 61 -4.14 2.61 -0.99
N TYR A 62 -4.25 2.53 -2.32
CA TYR A 62 -5.21 3.33 -3.09
C TYR A 62 -6.64 3.10 -2.61
N ASP A 63 -7.03 1.84 -2.48
CA ASP A 63 -8.40 1.47 -2.13
C ASP A 63 -8.80 1.98 -0.74
N THR A 64 -7.88 1.98 0.20
CA THR A 64 -8.09 2.58 1.53
C THR A 64 -8.28 4.08 1.45
N ILE A 65 -7.46 4.78 0.66
CA ILE A 65 -7.60 6.23 0.45
C ILE A 65 -8.94 6.58 -0.20
N GLU A 66 -9.36 5.81 -1.21
CA GLU A 66 -10.66 5.99 -1.87
C GLU A 66 -11.82 5.77 -0.88
N GLU A 67 -11.74 4.74 -0.06
CA GLU A 67 -12.77 4.45 0.96
C GLU A 67 -12.85 5.55 2.02
N GLU A 68 -11.72 6.05 2.50
CA GLU A 68 -11.66 7.18 3.44
C GLU A 68 -12.27 8.45 2.84
N TYR A 69 -11.98 8.74 1.58
CA TYR A 69 -12.62 9.85 0.86
C TYR A 69 -14.14 9.68 0.78
N ASN A 70 -14.61 8.51 0.35
CA ASN A 70 -16.03 8.22 0.24
C ASN A 70 -16.75 8.33 1.59
N GLN A 71 -16.13 7.83 2.65
CA GLN A 71 -16.67 7.91 4.00
C GLN A 71 -16.71 9.36 4.51
N MET A 72 -15.67 10.16 4.23
CA MET A 72 -15.63 11.59 4.56
C MET A 72 -16.76 12.34 3.86
N VAL A 73 -16.93 12.12 2.55
CA VAL A 73 -18.01 12.76 1.77
C VAL A 73 -19.38 12.41 2.36
N LYS A 74 -19.62 11.11 2.58
CA LYS A 74 -20.88 10.64 3.14
C LYS A 74 -21.18 11.29 4.50
N THR A 75 -20.24 11.26 5.42
CA THR A 75 -20.41 11.82 6.77
C THR A 75 -20.71 13.31 6.72
N ASN A 76 -20.01 14.08 5.89
CA ASN A 76 -20.22 15.52 5.78
C ASN A 76 -21.53 15.87 5.08
N GLN A 77 -21.95 15.11 4.07
CA GLN A 77 -23.26 15.29 3.41
C GLN A 77 -24.44 14.98 4.35
N GLU A 78 -24.29 14.00 5.23
CA GLU A 78 -25.30 13.69 6.27
C GLU A 78 -25.42 14.80 7.30
N ALA A 79 -24.29 15.47 7.64
CA ALA A 79 -24.25 16.56 8.61
C ALA A 79 -24.70 17.91 8.03
N ASP A 80 -24.36 18.16 6.75
CA ASP A 80 -24.63 19.43 6.06
C ASP A 80 -25.07 19.17 4.62
N LYS A 81 -26.31 19.57 4.29
CA LYS A 81 -26.87 19.40 2.94
C LYS A 81 -26.22 20.27 1.87
N ASP A 82 -25.61 21.36 2.30
CA ASP A 82 -24.94 22.31 1.41
C ASP A 82 -23.41 22.02 1.33
N TYR A 83 -22.98 20.88 1.86
CA TYR A 83 -21.57 20.47 1.80
C TYR A 83 -21.07 20.37 0.36
N VAL A 84 -19.98 21.08 0.09
CA VAL A 84 -19.29 21.05 -1.21
C VAL A 84 -18.31 19.88 -1.20
N ILE A 85 -18.55 18.90 -2.07
CA ILE A 85 -17.69 17.72 -2.22
C ILE A 85 -16.36 18.17 -2.82
N PRO A 86 -15.20 17.94 -2.16
CA PRO A 86 -13.90 18.23 -2.73
C PRO A 86 -13.59 17.29 -3.90
N ASP A 87 -12.87 17.78 -4.89
CA ASP A 87 -12.40 16.94 -5.99
C ASP A 87 -11.50 15.82 -5.51
N PHE A 88 -11.68 14.62 -6.05
CA PHE A 88 -10.94 13.41 -5.63
C PHE A 88 -9.46 13.48 -5.99
N ILE A 89 -9.10 14.02 -7.16
CA ILE A 89 -7.70 14.07 -7.62
C ILE A 89 -6.81 14.87 -6.65
N PRO A 90 -7.14 16.12 -6.26
CA PRO A 90 -6.35 16.83 -5.26
C PRO A 90 -6.31 16.14 -3.88
N TYR A 91 -7.42 15.53 -3.46
CA TYR A 91 -7.49 14.75 -2.23
C TYR A 91 -6.50 13.58 -2.27
N LEU A 92 -6.54 12.78 -3.35
CA LEU A 92 -5.67 11.63 -3.56
C LEU A 92 -4.20 12.04 -3.57
N GLU A 93 -3.86 13.10 -4.31
CA GLU A 93 -2.49 13.62 -4.38
C GLU A 93 -1.95 13.98 -2.99
N ASN A 94 -2.73 14.69 -2.19
CA ASN A 94 -2.35 15.05 -0.84
C ASN A 94 -2.23 13.82 0.08
N ALA A 95 -3.18 12.89 -0.01
CA ALA A 95 -3.16 11.66 0.78
C ALA A 95 -1.90 10.81 0.53
N VAL A 96 -1.48 10.69 -0.73
CA VAL A 96 -0.25 9.96 -1.09
C VAL A 96 0.99 10.68 -0.57
N LYS A 97 1.06 12.00 -0.68
CA LYS A 97 2.18 12.78 -0.14
C LYS A 97 2.32 12.63 1.36
N GLU A 98 1.20 12.70 2.09
CA GLU A 98 1.19 12.50 3.54
C GLU A 98 1.59 11.06 3.90
N ALA A 99 1.09 10.07 3.16
CA ALA A 99 1.41 8.66 3.38
C ALA A 99 2.89 8.32 3.14
N LEU A 100 3.60 9.07 2.30
CA LEU A 100 5.03 8.87 2.03
C LEU A 100 5.93 9.44 3.14
N LYS A 101 5.46 10.37 3.96
CA LYS A 101 6.28 11.04 4.99
C LYS A 101 6.92 10.07 6.00
N PRO A 102 6.20 9.10 6.59
CA PRO A 102 6.79 8.17 7.55
C PRO A 102 7.97 7.38 6.99
N ALA A 103 7.95 7.06 5.70
CA ALA A 103 9.03 6.32 5.04
C ALA A 103 10.39 6.99 5.19
N SER A 104 10.43 8.31 5.08
CA SER A 104 11.66 9.10 5.25
C SER A 104 11.94 9.41 6.72
N VAL A 105 10.91 9.75 7.51
CA VAL A 105 11.06 10.13 8.93
C VAL A 105 11.64 8.98 9.75
N TYR A 106 11.15 7.75 9.55
CA TYR A 106 11.56 6.57 10.33
C TYR A 106 12.47 5.62 9.55
N ASN A 107 12.91 6.02 8.37
CA ASN A 107 13.81 5.24 7.52
C ASN A 107 13.33 3.79 7.33
N TYR A 108 12.11 3.61 6.88
CA TYR A 108 11.57 2.28 6.55
C TYR A 108 12.41 1.59 5.47
N ASP A 109 12.46 0.26 5.51
CA ASP A 109 13.26 -0.55 4.58
C ASP A 109 12.60 -0.71 3.21
N GLY A 110 11.33 -0.35 3.11
CA GLY A 110 10.57 -0.40 1.88
C GLY A 110 9.10 -0.05 2.08
N LEU A 111 8.33 -0.21 1.00
CA LEU A 111 6.89 0.04 0.97
C LEU A 111 6.16 -1.12 0.29
N ILE A 112 4.95 -1.40 0.78
CA ILE A 112 3.95 -2.18 0.06
C ILE A 112 2.95 -1.19 -0.52
N ILE A 113 2.78 -1.22 -1.84
CA ILE A 113 1.83 -0.36 -2.54
C ILE A 113 0.61 -1.19 -2.90
N GLY A 114 -0.52 -0.88 -2.28
CA GLY A 114 -1.78 -1.58 -2.48
C GLY A 114 -2.61 -0.92 -3.59
N TYR A 115 -2.99 -1.70 -4.61
CA TYR A 115 -3.87 -1.24 -5.68
C TYR A 115 -4.75 -2.37 -6.20
N VAL A 116 -6.04 -2.23 -6.04
CA VAL A 116 -7.07 -3.06 -6.69
C VAL A 116 -7.81 -2.23 -7.73
N GLY A 117 -8.44 -1.15 -7.32
CA GLY A 117 -9.16 -0.22 -8.19
C GLY A 117 -10.23 -0.89 -9.06
N LYS A 118 -10.57 -0.24 -10.17
CA LYS A 118 -11.53 -0.74 -11.15
C LYS A 118 -10.82 -1.42 -12.31
N SER A 119 -11.47 -2.46 -12.89
CA SER A 119 -10.98 -3.09 -14.10
C SER A 119 -11.27 -2.21 -15.33
N PRO A 120 -10.27 -1.95 -16.19
CA PRO A 120 -10.48 -1.19 -17.43
C PRO A 120 -11.08 -2.01 -18.59
N SER A 121 -11.26 -3.33 -18.42
CA SER A 121 -11.54 -4.29 -19.52
C SER A 121 -12.81 -3.99 -20.33
N HIS A 122 -13.77 -3.27 -19.78
CA HIS A 122 -15.05 -2.93 -20.45
C HIS A 122 -15.29 -1.43 -20.52
N MET A 123 -14.29 -0.62 -20.23
CA MET A 123 -14.39 0.85 -20.27
C MET A 123 -14.21 1.38 -21.68
N MET A 124 -14.92 2.48 -21.99
CA MET A 124 -14.65 3.29 -23.17
C MET A 124 -13.35 4.09 -23.00
N GLU A 125 -12.80 4.63 -24.07
CA GLU A 125 -11.54 5.39 -24.04
C GLU A 125 -11.57 6.58 -23.08
N GLU A 126 -12.69 7.28 -22.99
CA GLU A 126 -12.87 8.41 -22.06
C GLU A 126 -12.77 7.94 -20.59
N GLU A 127 -13.46 6.86 -20.25
CA GLU A 127 -13.42 6.26 -18.91
C GLU A 127 -12.02 5.73 -18.56
N LYS A 128 -11.33 5.12 -19.54
CA LYS A 128 -9.94 4.66 -19.35
C LYS A 128 -8.99 5.83 -19.11
N ASN A 129 -9.18 6.95 -19.82
CA ASN A 129 -8.37 8.15 -19.61
C ASN A 129 -8.59 8.77 -18.23
N GLU A 130 -9.83 8.78 -17.74
CA GLU A 130 -10.14 9.20 -16.37
C GLU A 130 -9.48 8.26 -15.35
N LEU A 131 -9.59 6.94 -15.55
CA LEU A 131 -8.93 5.95 -14.70
C LEU A 131 -7.43 6.11 -14.72
N LEU A 132 -6.81 6.30 -15.87
CA LEU A 132 -5.38 6.55 -16.01
C LEU A 132 -4.94 7.81 -15.25
N SER A 133 -5.72 8.89 -15.31
CA SER A 133 -5.46 10.11 -14.56
C SER A 133 -5.43 9.85 -13.05
N ILE A 134 -6.38 9.08 -12.54
CA ILE A 134 -6.44 8.67 -11.13
C ILE A 134 -5.24 7.81 -10.77
N GLN A 135 -4.93 6.80 -11.58
CA GLN A 135 -3.79 5.91 -11.36
C GLN A 135 -2.46 6.69 -11.36
N ASN A 136 -2.27 7.60 -12.30
CA ASN A 136 -1.07 8.44 -12.35
C ASN A 136 -0.97 9.37 -11.12
N THR A 137 -2.07 9.93 -10.64
CA THR A 137 -2.09 10.75 -9.42
C THR A 137 -1.62 9.95 -8.21
N PHE A 138 -2.02 8.68 -8.11
CA PHE A 138 -1.58 7.78 -7.05
C PHE A 138 -0.13 7.34 -7.22
N PHE A 139 0.25 6.83 -8.40
CA PHE A 139 1.55 6.19 -8.62
C PHE A 139 2.70 7.16 -8.89
N ASN A 140 2.49 8.31 -9.52
CA ASN A 140 3.60 9.21 -9.86
C ASN A 140 4.40 9.71 -8.66
N PRO A 141 3.81 10.17 -7.54
CA PRO A 141 4.58 10.53 -6.36
C PRO A 141 5.35 9.35 -5.77
N ILE A 142 4.73 8.15 -5.78
CA ILE A 142 5.34 6.91 -5.29
C ILE A 142 6.53 6.54 -6.18
N LYS A 143 6.37 6.58 -7.51
CA LYS A 143 7.44 6.31 -8.48
C LYS A 143 8.63 7.26 -8.28
N THR A 144 8.37 8.55 -8.12
CA THR A 144 9.41 9.54 -7.85
C THR A 144 10.17 9.22 -6.57
N TRP A 145 9.45 8.84 -5.52
CA TRP A 145 10.06 8.43 -4.24
C TRP A 145 10.91 7.16 -4.40
N MET A 146 10.40 6.14 -5.12
CA MET A 146 11.14 4.90 -5.40
C MET A 146 12.43 5.16 -6.18
N GLU A 147 12.39 6.04 -7.19
CA GLU A 147 13.57 6.41 -7.99
C GLU A 147 14.66 7.10 -7.17
N GLN A 148 14.27 7.83 -6.13
CA GLN A 148 15.18 8.48 -5.19
C GLN A 148 15.69 7.55 -4.07
N HIS A 149 15.08 6.37 -3.89
CA HIS A 149 15.35 5.44 -2.80
C HIS A 149 15.54 4.00 -3.31
N LYS A 150 16.44 3.83 -4.30
CA LYS A 150 16.69 2.53 -4.96
C LYS A 150 17.27 1.44 -4.05
N ASP A 151 17.75 1.82 -2.87
CA ASP A 151 18.21 0.92 -1.81
C ASP A 151 17.06 0.26 -1.05
N LYS A 152 15.84 0.75 -1.21
CA LYS A 152 14.64 0.23 -0.55
C LYS A 152 13.94 -0.85 -1.36
N THR A 153 13.11 -1.65 -0.69
CA THR A 153 12.32 -2.72 -1.34
C THR A 153 10.89 -2.26 -1.56
N PHE A 154 10.40 -2.42 -2.80
CA PHE A 154 9.05 -2.06 -3.17
C PHE A 154 8.27 -3.28 -3.64
N THR A 155 7.08 -3.45 -3.08
CA THR A 155 6.17 -4.55 -3.39
C THR A 155 4.83 -3.97 -3.82
N LEU A 156 4.27 -4.45 -4.93
CA LEU A 156 2.89 -4.19 -5.31
C LEU A 156 2.00 -5.30 -4.74
N GLU A 157 0.90 -4.94 -4.09
CA GLU A 157 -0.12 -5.86 -3.62
C GLU A 157 -1.47 -5.51 -4.25
N GLY A 158 -2.13 -6.46 -4.90
CA GLY A 158 -3.47 -6.23 -5.44
C GLY A 158 -3.73 -6.88 -6.79
N LYS A 159 -4.19 -6.07 -7.74
CA LYS A 159 -4.59 -6.51 -9.09
C LYS A 159 -3.83 -5.72 -10.17
N PRO A 160 -2.61 -6.14 -10.54
CA PRO A 160 -1.81 -5.46 -11.58
C PRO A 160 -2.53 -5.38 -12.92
N GLN A 161 -3.39 -6.36 -13.24
CA GLN A 161 -4.21 -6.34 -14.45
C GLN A 161 -5.18 -5.16 -14.55
N ASN A 162 -5.48 -4.47 -13.45
CA ASN A 162 -6.34 -3.30 -13.44
C ASN A 162 -5.62 -1.98 -13.78
N LEU A 163 -4.30 -2.02 -13.93
CA LEU A 163 -3.53 -0.86 -14.37
C LEU A 163 -3.73 -0.62 -15.87
N VAL A 164 -3.96 0.63 -16.25
CA VAL A 164 -4.04 1.07 -17.67
C VAL A 164 -2.63 1.14 -18.26
N ASP A 165 -1.71 1.78 -17.53
CA ASP A 165 -0.28 1.80 -17.85
C ASP A 165 0.45 0.84 -16.91
N LYS A 166 1.03 -0.23 -17.50
CA LYS A 166 1.70 -1.29 -16.75
C LYS A 166 3.21 -1.07 -16.59
N THR A 167 3.76 -0.03 -17.15
CA THR A 167 5.20 0.26 -17.04
C THR A 167 5.66 0.46 -15.60
N ILE A 168 4.76 0.89 -14.69
CA ILE A 168 5.06 1.00 -13.27
C ILE A 168 5.44 -0.33 -12.62
N LEU A 169 4.98 -1.46 -13.16
CA LEU A 169 5.25 -2.80 -12.62
C LEU A 169 6.75 -3.13 -12.59
N GLU A 170 7.52 -2.60 -13.55
CA GLU A 170 8.97 -2.77 -13.61
C GLU A 170 9.71 -2.18 -12.39
N SER A 171 9.08 -1.26 -11.67
CA SER A 171 9.64 -0.62 -10.48
C SER A 171 9.50 -1.48 -9.22
N PHE A 172 8.69 -2.54 -9.24
CA PHE A 172 8.44 -3.40 -8.09
C PHE A 172 9.31 -4.66 -8.14
N LYS A 173 9.91 -4.98 -6.98
CA LYS A 173 10.70 -6.21 -6.83
C LYS A 173 9.81 -7.44 -6.67
N HIS A 174 8.65 -7.27 -6.07
CA HIS A 174 7.68 -8.35 -5.79
C HIS A 174 6.27 -7.87 -6.11
N ILE A 175 5.46 -8.80 -6.61
CA ILE A 175 4.03 -8.59 -6.82
C ILE A 175 3.27 -9.66 -5.99
N ILE A 176 2.39 -9.21 -5.11
CA ILE A 176 1.50 -10.06 -4.31
C ILE A 176 0.09 -9.93 -4.88
N LEU A 177 -0.41 -10.99 -5.49
CA LEU A 177 -1.75 -10.99 -6.07
C LEU A 177 -2.81 -11.04 -4.98
N ASN A 178 -3.81 -10.16 -5.08
CA ASN A 178 -4.98 -10.23 -4.23
C ASN A 178 -5.90 -11.37 -4.69
N THR A 179 -5.87 -12.47 -3.95
CA THR A 179 -6.67 -13.67 -4.19
C THR A 179 -7.78 -13.86 -3.16
N SER A 180 -8.08 -12.86 -2.35
CA SER A 180 -9.04 -12.95 -1.24
C SER A 180 -10.45 -13.38 -1.67
N ASN A 181 -10.84 -13.13 -2.91
CA ASN A 181 -12.14 -13.52 -3.49
C ASN A 181 -12.06 -14.75 -4.40
N VAL A 182 -10.90 -15.41 -4.46
CA VAL A 182 -10.69 -16.59 -5.29
C VAL A 182 -11.12 -17.82 -4.51
N THR A 183 -12.12 -18.53 -5.00
CA THR A 183 -12.69 -19.71 -4.35
C THR A 183 -12.33 -21.03 -5.04
N THR A 184 -11.76 -20.95 -6.25
CA THR A 184 -11.39 -22.12 -7.05
C THR A 184 -9.95 -22.06 -7.56
N VAL A 185 -9.35 -23.23 -7.79
CA VAL A 185 -8.01 -23.35 -8.39
C VAL A 185 -7.98 -22.75 -9.79
N THR A 186 -9.07 -22.84 -10.55
CA THR A 186 -9.20 -22.28 -11.90
C THR A 186 -9.11 -20.75 -11.87
N GLU A 187 -9.81 -20.11 -10.93
CA GLU A 187 -9.74 -18.65 -10.76
C GLU A 187 -8.35 -18.19 -10.31
N LEU A 188 -7.71 -18.98 -9.43
CA LEU A 188 -6.34 -18.71 -9.00
C LEU A 188 -5.36 -18.80 -10.17
N SER A 189 -5.46 -19.84 -10.98
CA SER A 189 -4.64 -20.03 -12.18
C SER A 189 -4.86 -18.90 -13.18
N TYR A 190 -6.12 -18.52 -13.44
CA TYR A 190 -6.45 -17.41 -14.33
C TYR A 190 -5.84 -16.09 -13.86
N ASN A 191 -5.96 -15.75 -12.57
CA ASN A 191 -5.37 -14.53 -12.02
C ASN A 191 -3.84 -14.54 -12.11
N ALA A 192 -3.22 -15.70 -11.87
CA ALA A 192 -1.76 -15.86 -12.01
C ALA A 192 -1.31 -15.76 -13.48
N GLU A 193 -2.04 -16.38 -14.41
CA GLU A 193 -1.77 -16.30 -15.85
C GLU A 193 -1.92 -14.86 -16.37
N MET A 194 -2.97 -14.15 -15.96
CA MET A 194 -3.16 -12.75 -16.33
C MET A 194 -2.03 -11.86 -15.84
N ALA A 195 -1.51 -12.10 -14.64
CA ALA A 195 -0.36 -11.37 -14.11
C ALA A 195 0.92 -11.69 -14.88
N ILE A 196 1.13 -12.95 -15.31
CA ILE A 196 2.33 -13.39 -16.05
C ILE A 196 2.27 -12.96 -17.53
N MET A 197 1.12 -13.05 -18.18
CA MET A 197 0.98 -12.66 -19.61
C MET A 197 1.18 -11.16 -19.83
N GLU A 198 1.14 -10.37 -18.79
CA GLU A 198 1.32 -8.92 -18.83
C GLU A 198 2.76 -8.49 -18.52
N GLU A 199 3.63 -9.41 -18.06
CA GLU A 199 5.08 -9.21 -17.89
C GLU A 199 5.92 -9.55 -19.15
N GLY A 200 5.29 -10.03 -20.20
CA GLY A 200 5.92 -10.42 -21.48
C GLY A 200 5.57 -9.44 -22.60
#